data_1bf4576e181f0ad8ad96687071270f0e
#
_entry.id   1bf4576e181f0ad8ad96687071270f0e
#
_cell.length_a   1.000
_cell.length_b   1.000
_cell.length_c   1.000
_cell.angle_alpha   90.00
_cell.angle_beta   90.00
_cell.angle_gamma   90.00
#
_symmetry.space_group_name_H-M   'P 1'
#
loop_
_entity.id
_entity.type
_entity.pdbx_description
1 polymer ?
#
loop_
_entity_poly.entity_id
_entity_poly.type
_entity_poly.pdbx_seq_one_letter_code
_entity_poly.pdbx_strand_id
1 'polypeptide(L)'
;MKITKANGKAEYALIENLKKRAGETDEKITRIVTNIINSVKEQGDTAVREFTVRFDGSVPKKTVIEKDELQSYLDMVDDDFKSAIINAKNNIYDFHSRQAQQSWLTTQENGVIMGQRVRGLKRVGIYVPGGTAAYPSSVLMNAVPAKIAGVEEIIMVTPPGKDGSPNPDIMAAAAVAGVDKVFLVGGAQAVAALAYGTEKIPKVDKIVGPGNIFVATAKKLLYGVVDIDMVAGPSEILIVADKTAKPAFLAADLMSQAEHDKLASAILLTTSSDIAKATAREIDKQIKHLARQEIIEASLNDFGEIIVCENLDQAIEFANELAPEHLEMCVEEPLKYIGKIDNAGSVFLGNFSPEPLGDYYAGPNHVLPTSGTARFFSPLSVESFIKKSSFIYYTEDELRKAKDDIVKLADTEGLTAHANSIKVRFE
;
A
#
# COMPACT_ATOMS: atom_id res chain seq x y z
N MET A 1 25.44 10.92 8.02
CA MET A 1 24.17 11.60 8.39
C MET A 1 24.41 12.79 9.31
N LYS A 2 23.64 13.85 9.14
CA LYS A 2 23.67 15.08 9.98
C LYS A 2 23.03 14.79 11.34
N ILE A 3 23.64 15.36 12.42
CA ILE A 3 23.09 15.29 13.77
C ILE A 3 22.69 16.68 14.21
N THR A 4 21.43 16.87 14.59
CA THR A 4 20.87 18.15 15.05
C THR A 4 20.20 17.99 16.41
N LYS A 5 19.98 19.12 17.11
CA LYS A 5 19.12 19.13 18.31
C LYS A 5 17.75 19.64 17.92
N ALA A 6 16.73 19.02 18.47
CA ALA A 6 15.37 19.53 18.39
C ALA A 6 15.30 20.93 19.01
N ASN A 7 14.77 21.91 18.29
CA ASN A 7 14.70 23.31 18.72
C ASN A 7 13.48 24.07 18.13
N GLY A 8 12.50 23.35 17.61
CA GLY A 8 11.32 23.91 16.96
C GLY A 8 11.56 24.45 15.55
N LYS A 9 12.79 24.42 15.02
CA LYS A 9 13.12 24.86 13.65
C LYS A 9 13.72 23.75 12.81
N ALA A 10 14.60 22.93 13.36
CA ALA A 10 15.27 21.87 12.62
C ALA A 10 14.27 20.81 12.18
N GLU A 11 13.35 20.42 13.07
CA GLU A 11 12.29 19.45 12.82
C GLU A 11 11.33 19.92 11.73
N TYR A 12 10.89 21.19 11.81
CA TYR A 12 9.99 21.75 10.80
C TYR A 12 10.67 21.93 9.45
N ALA A 13 11.96 22.28 9.42
CA ALA A 13 12.72 22.37 8.18
C ALA A 13 12.84 20.99 7.49
N LEU A 14 13.01 19.92 8.27
CA LEU A 14 13.01 18.55 7.75
C LEU A 14 11.65 18.17 7.17
N ILE A 15 10.56 18.42 7.91
CA ILE A 15 9.19 18.15 7.43
C ILE A 15 8.94 18.87 6.10
N GLU A 16 9.28 20.14 5.99
CA GLU A 16 9.10 20.91 4.76
C GLU A 16 9.94 20.37 3.59
N ASN A 17 11.16 19.89 3.87
CA ASN A 17 11.98 19.24 2.84
C ASN A 17 11.33 17.93 2.33
N LEU A 18 10.82 17.12 3.24
CA LEU A 18 10.14 15.86 2.88
C LEU A 18 8.82 16.09 2.14
N LYS A 19 8.06 17.13 2.52
CA LYS A 19 6.84 17.52 1.79
C LYS A 19 7.12 17.96 0.35
N LYS A 20 8.21 18.70 0.11
CA LYS A 20 8.62 19.10 -1.24
C LYS A 20 8.94 17.90 -2.12
N ARG A 21 9.61 16.88 -1.56
CA ARG A 21 9.89 15.62 -2.24
C ARG A 21 8.62 14.92 -2.76
N ALA A 22 7.54 14.96 -1.97
CA ALA A 22 6.27 14.29 -2.26
C ALA A 22 5.35 15.10 -3.21
N GLY A 23 5.53 16.42 -3.31
CA GLY A 23 4.52 17.35 -3.83
C GLY A 23 4.54 17.61 -5.34
N GLU A 24 5.64 17.40 -6.02
CA GLU A 24 5.76 17.74 -7.44
C GLU A 24 5.58 16.49 -8.33
N THR A 25 4.34 16.21 -8.69
CA THR A 25 4.12 15.36 -9.88
C THR A 25 4.64 16.15 -11.08
N ASP A 26 5.80 15.75 -11.60
CA ASP A 26 6.39 16.38 -12.78
C ASP A 26 5.35 16.41 -13.92
N GLU A 27 5.01 17.61 -14.40
CA GLU A 27 4.08 17.81 -15.51
C GLU A 27 4.50 17.00 -16.75
N LYS A 28 5.81 16.81 -16.94
CA LYS A 28 6.34 15.99 -18.02
C LYS A 28 5.97 14.52 -17.86
N ILE A 29 6.08 13.98 -16.64
CA ILE A 29 5.65 12.60 -16.34
C ILE A 29 4.16 12.46 -16.54
N THR A 30 3.37 13.40 -16.01
CA THR A 30 1.91 13.43 -16.18
C THR A 30 1.52 13.39 -17.65
N ARG A 31 2.17 14.19 -18.51
CA ARG A 31 1.91 14.21 -19.96
C ARG A 31 2.25 12.88 -20.63
N ILE A 32 3.40 12.30 -20.28
CA ILE A 32 3.83 10.99 -20.81
C ILE A 32 2.80 9.92 -20.44
N VAL A 33 2.41 9.86 -19.17
CA VAL A 33 1.47 8.85 -18.67
C VAL A 33 0.08 9.04 -19.27
N THR A 34 -0.39 10.29 -19.43
CA THR A 34 -1.67 10.59 -20.07
C THR A 34 -1.69 10.08 -21.52
N ASN A 35 -0.59 10.27 -22.27
CA ASN A 35 -0.48 9.75 -23.63
C ASN A 35 -0.55 8.22 -23.67
N ILE A 36 0.16 7.54 -22.74
CA ILE A 36 0.12 6.07 -22.63
C ILE A 36 -1.33 5.60 -22.34
N ILE A 37 -1.99 6.22 -21.36
CA ILE A 37 -3.38 5.89 -20.99
C ILE A 37 -4.31 6.02 -22.19
N ASN A 38 -4.24 7.14 -22.92
CA ASN A 38 -5.08 7.38 -24.08
C ASN A 38 -4.81 6.35 -25.19
N SER A 39 -3.54 6.06 -25.48
CA SER A 39 -3.18 5.04 -26.48
C SER A 39 -3.75 3.66 -26.12
N VAL A 40 -3.63 3.22 -24.87
CA VAL A 40 -4.19 1.94 -24.43
C VAL A 40 -5.70 1.92 -24.50
N LYS A 41 -6.37 3.03 -24.14
CA LYS A 41 -7.81 3.17 -24.23
C LYS A 41 -8.34 3.06 -25.67
N GLU A 42 -7.58 3.59 -26.64
CA GLU A 42 -7.97 3.63 -28.06
C GLU A 42 -7.58 2.37 -28.83
N GLN A 43 -6.42 1.77 -28.51
CA GLN A 43 -5.79 0.72 -29.34
C GLN A 43 -5.65 -0.62 -28.61
N GLY A 44 -6.10 -0.73 -27.35
CA GLY A 44 -6.11 -1.98 -26.58
C GLY A 44 -4.77 -2.69 -26.53
N ASP A 45 -4.77 -4.00 -26.83
CA ASP A 45 -3.58 -4.86 -26.79
C ASP A 45 -2.46 -4.40 -27.71
N THR A 46 -2.76 -3.70 -28.80
CA THR A 46 -1.73 -3.17 -29.72
C THR A 46 -0.83 -2.16 -29.01
N ALA A 47 -1.42 -1.17 -28.35
CA ALA A 47 -0.68 -0.18 -27.57
C ALA A 47 0.08 -0.81 -26.40
N VAL A 48 -0.57 -1.74 -25.68
CA VAL A 48 0.08 -2.50 -24.58
C VAL A 48 1.35 -3.19 -25.07
N ARG A 49 1.30 -3.87 -26.21
CA ARG A 49 2.45 -4.55 -26.80
C ARG A 49 3.55 -3.58 -27.22
N GLU A 50 3.19 -2.48 -27.89
CA GLU A 50 4.15 -1.46 -28.33
C GLU A 50 4.93 -0.86 -27.17
N PHE A 51 4.22 -0.48 -26.08
CA PHE A 51 4.85 0.07 -24.89
C PHE A 51 5.69 -0.97 -24.14
N THR A 52 5.25 -2.23 -24.08
CA THR A 52 6.05 -3.31 -23.48
C THR A 52 7.37 -3.49 -24.22
N VAL A 53 7.35 -3.54 -25.55
CA VAL A 53 8.59 -3.60 -26.35
C VAL A 53 9.48 -2.39 -26.11
N ARG A 54 8.88 -1.20 -26.06
CA ARG A 54 9.60 0.06 -25.92
C ARG A 54 10.26 0.23 -24.55
N PHE A 55 9.59 -0.18 -23.47
CA PHE A 55 10.04 0.09 -22.11
C PHE A 55 10.74 -1.09 -21.45
N ASP A 56 10.27 -2.31 -21.71
CA ASP A 56 10.84 -3.53 -21.15
C ASP A 56 11.89 -4.17 -22.08
N GLY A 57 11.99 -3.70 -23.34
CA GLY A 57 12.97 -4.15 -24.32
C GLY A 57 12.79 -5.58 -24.79
N SER A 58 11.66 -6.22 -24.47
CA SER A 58 11.38 -7.61 -24.79
C SER A 58 9.93 -7.82 -25.23
N VAL A 59 9.72 -8.88 -26.02
CA VAL A 59 8.37 -9.36 -26.34
C VAL A 59 8.14 -10.59 -25.47
N PRO A 60 7.10 -10.60 -24.61
CA PRO A 60 6.77 -11.79 -23.85
C PRO A 60 6.56 -12.99 -24.77
N LYS A 61 7.22 -14.10 -24.47
CA LYS A 61 6.99 -15.37 -25.19
C LYS A 61 5.55 -15.87 -25.03
N LYS A 62 4.99 -15.56 -23.87
CA LYS A 62 3.60 -15.83 -23.51
C LYS A 62 3.07 -14.60 -22.78
N THR A 63 1.92 -14.07 -23.19
CA THR A 63 1.35 -12.85 -22.62
C THR A 63 0.56 -13.09 -21.33
N VAL A 64 0.02 -14.30 -21.16
CA VAL A 64 -0.77 -14.71 -19.98
C VAL A 64 -0.30 -16.03 -19.46
N ILE A 65 -0.25 -16.18 -18.13
CA ILE A 65 0.02 -17.42 -17.41
C ILE A 65 -1.23 -17.71 -16.58
N GLU A 66 -1.86 -18.83 -16.87
CA GLU A 66 -3.07 -19.26 -16.19
C GLU A 66 -2.74 -19.95 -14.85
N LYS A 67 -3.72 -20.04 -13.97
CA LYS A 67 -3.57 -20.57 -12.61
C LYS A 67 -2.92 -21.96 -12.56
N ASP A 68 -3.34 -22.87 -13.44
CA ASP A 68 -2.84 -24.24 -13.46
C ASP A 68 -1.35 -24.29 -13.82
N GLU A 69 -0.86 -23.33 -14.60
CA GLU A 69 0.56 -23.23 -14.96
C GLU A 69 1.41 -22.67 -13.82
N LEU A 70 0.84 -21.83 -12.96
CA LEU A 70 1.58 -21.23 -11.83
C LEU A 70 2.13 -22.31 -10.90
N GLN A 71 1.42 -23.43 -10.75
CA GLN A 71 1.89 -24.55 -9.92
C GLN A 71 3.25 -25.11 -10.38
N SER A 72 3.52 -25.13 -11.70
CA SER A 72 4.80 -25.63 -12.22
C SER A 72 5.98 -24.75 -11.80
N TYR A 73 5.77 -23.46 -11.60
CA TYR A 73 6.84 -22.55 -11.13
C TYR A 73 7.17 -22.78 -9.64
N LEU A 74 6.22 -23.24 -8.85
CA LEU A 74 6.49 -23.60 -7.45
C LEU A 74 7.41 -24.84 -7.34
N ASP A 75 7.43 -25.69 -8.37
CA ASP A 75 8.32 -26.83 -8.44
C ASP A 75 9.71 -26.48 -9.02
N MET A 76 9.88 -25.27 -9.57
CA MET A 76 11.15 -24.78 -10.14
C MET A 76 12.02 -24.01 -9.13
N VAL A 77 11.44 -23.50 -8.04
CA VAL A 77 12.18 -22.76 -7.02
C VAL A 77 12.75 -23.70 -5.98
N ASP A 78 13.81 -23.28 -5.29
CA ASP A 78 14.43 -24.08 -4.24
C ASP A 78 13.50 -24.26 -3.03
N ASP A 79 13.71 -25.35 -2.29
CA ASP A 79 12.85 -25.74 -1.17
C ASP A 79 12.91 -24.75 0.01
N ASP A 80 14.03 -24.07 0.21
CA ASP A 80 14.18 -23.07 1.28
C ASP A 80 13.34 -21.83 0.96
N PHE A 81 13.40 -21.34 -0.27
CA PHE A 81 12.55 -20.23 -0.73
C PHE A 81 11.07 -20.62 -0.69
N LYS A 82 10.73 -21.82 -1.16
CA LYS A 82 9.36 -22.35 -1.10
C LYS A 82 8.81 -22.38 0.33
N SER A 83 9.61 -22.87 1.26
CA SER A 83 9.27 -22.91 2.67
C SER A 83 9.09 -21.51 3.25
N ALA A 84 9.98 -20.56 2.91
CA ALA A 84 9.93 -19.18 3.38
C ALA A 84 8.65 -18.47 2.92
N ILE A 85 8.27 -18.55 1.64
CA ILE A 85 7.05 -17.90 1.12
C ILE A 85 5.77 -18.52 1.67
N ILE A 86 5.76 -19.85 1.93
CA ILE A 86 4.61 -20.51 2.56
C ILE A 86 4.45 -20.05 4.01
N ASN A 87 5.53 -19.97 4.78
CA ASN A 87 5.51 -19.49 6.16
C ASN A 87 5.06 -18.02 6.23
N ALA A 88 5.62 -17.16 5.38
CA ALA A 88 5.21 -15.75 5.27
C ALA A 88 3.71 -15.64 4.94
N LYS A 89 3.23 -16.37 3.92
CA LYS A 89 1.81 -16.41 3.54
C LYS A 89 0.92 -16.82 4.72
N ASN A 90 1.34 -17.81 5.51
CA ASN A 90 0.55 -18.27 6.67
C ASN A 90 0.44 -17.20 7.76
N ASN A 91 1.53 -16.47 8.05
CA ASN A 91 1.51 -15.35 9.00
C ASN A 91 0.64 -14.20 8.49
N ILE A 92 0.74 -13.85 7.20
CA ILE A 92 -0.10 -12.83 6.55
C ILE A 92 -1.58 -13.24 6.63
N TYR A 93 -1.87 -14.49 6.36
CA TYR A 93 -3.23 -15.03 6.45
C TYR A 93 -3.78 -14.96 7.88
N ASP A 94 -2.99 -15.40 8.89
CA ASP A 94 -3.41 -15.37 10.29
C ASP A 94 -3.72 -13.93 10.74
N PHE A 95 -2.86 -12.97 10.42
CA PHE A 95 -3.08 -11.57 10.75
C PHE A 95 -4.34 -11.02 10.08
N HIS A 96 -4.42 -11.15 8.76
CA HIS A 96 -5.50 -10.54 7.96
C HIS A 96 -6.86 -11.23 8.14
N SER A 97 -6.90 -12.52 8.49
CA SER A 97 -8.16 -13.23 8.77
C SER A 97 -8.98 -12.59 9.90
N ARG A 98 -8.32 -11.90 10.84
CA ARG A 98 -8.96 -11.18 11.96
C ARG A 98 -9.65 -9.88 11.50
N GLN A 99 -9.39 -9.42 10.28
CA GLN A 99 -10.00 -8.22 9.69
C GLN A 99 -11.27 -8.54 8.89
N ALA A 100 -11.63 -9.82 8.76
CA ALA A 100 -12.81 -10.23 8.00
C ALA A 100 -14.08 -9.65 8.60
N GLN A 101 -14.90 -9.02 7.75
CA GLN A 101 -16.17 -8.42 8.15
C GLN A 101 -17.34 -9.25 7.65
N GLN A 102 -18.43 -9.24 8.43
CA GLN A 102 -19.65 -9.97 8.11
C GLN A 102 -20.80 -9.02 7.76
N SER A 103 -21.70 -9.50 6.88
CA SER A 103 -22.98 -8.86 6.68
C SER A 103 -23.83 -8.96 7.95
N TRP A 104 -24.63 -7.95 8.21
CA TRP A 104 -25.53 -7.94 9.36
C TRP A 104 -26.89 -7.39 8.97
N LEU A 105 -27.90 -7.78 9.71
CA LEU A 105 -29.23 -7.19 9.64
C LEU A 105 -29.81 -7.05 11.05
N THR A 106 -30.71 -6.11 11.20
CA THR A 106 -31.52 -5.91 12.42
C THR A 106 -32.98 -5.88 12.01
N THR A 107 -33.82 -6.46 12.85
CA THR A 107 -35.26 -6.44 12.72
C THR A 107 -35.87 -5.70 13.91
N GLN A 108 -36.87 -4.89 13.65
CA GLN A 108 -37.64 -4.21 14.68
C GLN A 108 -38.96 -4.94 14.90
N GLU A 109 -39.61 -4.75 16.08
CA GLU A 109 -40.90 -5.38 16.41
C GLU A 109 -42.01 -5.01 15.43
N ASN A 110 -41.91 -3.84 14.78
CA ASN A 110 -42.83 -3.33 13.76
C ASN A 110 -42.61 -3.91 12.36
N GLY A 111 -41.68 -4.86 12.20
CA GLY A 111 -41.38 -5.53 10.94
C GLY A 111 -40.42 -4.77 10.02
N VAL A 112 -39.84 -3.64 10.45
CA VAL A 112 -38.81 -2.95 9.72
C VAL A 112 -37.52 -3.75 9.79
N ILE A 113 -36.86 -3.94 8.63
CA ILE A 113 -35.54 -4.62 8.52
C ILE A 113 -34.54 -3.66 7.88
N MET A 114 -33.40 -3.51 8.52
CA MET A 114 -32.28 -2.77 7.98
C MET A 114 -31.01 -3.59 8.09
N GLY A 115 -30.09 -3.41 7.17
CA GLY A 115 -28.83 -4.13 7.26
C GLY A 115 -27.77 -3.61 6.31
N GLN A 116 -26.63 -4.25 6.42
CA GLN A 116 -25.49 -4.00 5.54
C GLN A 116 -24.99 -5.32 4.96
N ARG A 117 -24.94 -5.38 3.65
CA ARG A 117 -24.33 -6.48 2.92
C ARG A 117 -22.84 -6.16 2.68
N VAL A 118 -21.97 -7.05 3.13
CA VAL A 118 -20.52 -7.02 2.89
C VAL A 118 -20.18 -8.10 1.87
N ARG A 119 -19.41 -7.78 0.86
CA ARG A 119 -18.92 -8.72 -0.14
C ARG A 119 -17.57 -8.29 -0.70
N GLY A 120 -16.77 -9.25 -1.16
CA GLY A 120 -15.56 -8.98 -1.92
C GLY A 120 -15.85 -8.25 -3.23
N LEU A 121 -14.86 -7.53 -3.74
CA LEU A 121 -14.86 -7.01 -5.11
C LEU A 121 -14.89 -8.17 -6.09
N LYS A 122 -15.41 -7.95 -7.29
CA LYS A 122 -15.48 -9.02 -8.30
C LYS A 122 -14.10 -9.35 -8.84
N ARG A 123 -13.34 -8.32 -9.26
CA ARG A 123 -12.02 -8.50 -9.86
C ARG A 123 -11.05 -7.44 -9.40
N VAL A 124 -9.86 -7.86 -9.00
CA VAL A 124 -8.78 -6.98 -8.53
C VAL A 124 -7.53 -7.19 -9.36
N GLY A 125 -6.88 -6.09 -9.73
CA GLY A 125 -5.58 -6.08 -10.39
C GLY A 125 -4.46 -5.85 -9.37
N ILE A 126 -3.44 -6.71 -9.37
CA ILE A 126 -2.23 -6.55 -8.56
C ILE A 126 -1.10 -6.15 -9.48
N TYR A 127 -0.47 -5.01 -9.22
CA TYR A 127 0.77 -4.63 -9.89
C TYR A 127 1.96 -5.09 -9.06
N VAL A 128 2.82 -5.91 -9.65
CA VAL A 128 4.07 -6.36 -9.03
C VAL A 128 5.24 -5.84 -9.85
N PRO A 129 6.14 -5.03 -9.26
CA PRO A 129 7.31 -4.55 -9.97
C PRO A 129 8.20 -5.70 -10.44
N GLY A 130 8.79 -5.52 -11.62
CA GLY A 130 9.86 -6.35 -12.14
C GLY A 130 11.08 -5.46 -12.41
N GLY A 131 12.21 -6.04 -12.78
CA GLY A 131 13.42 -5.32 -13.13
C GLY A 131 14.64 -5.81 -12.35
N THR A 132 15.35 -4.90 -11.66
CA THR A 132 16.59 -5.23 -10.92
C THR A 132 16.35 -6.03 -9.64
N ALA A 133 15.14 -5.99 -9.07
CA ALA A 133 14.74 -6.78 -7.92
C ALA A 133 13.38 -7.45 -8.19
N ALA A 134 13.24 -8.70 -7.75
CA ALA A 134 11.97 -9.42 -7.68
C ALA A 134 11.31 -9.13 -6.32
N TYR A 135 9.99 -8.99 -6.30
CA TYR A 135 9.23 -8.70 -5.09
C TYR A 135 8.13 -9.77 -4.84
N PRO A 136 8.50 -11.03 -4.54
CA PRO A 136 7.53 -12.08 -4.22
C PRO A 136 6.71 -11.74 -2.96
N SER A 137 7.27 -10.99 -2.01
CA SER A 137 6.55 -10.48 -0.84
C SER A 137 5.36 -9.60 -1.22
N SER A 138 5.51 -8.72 -2.23
CA SER A 138 4.41 -7.88 -2.71
C SER A 138 3.27 -8.70 -3.32
N VAL A 139 3.55 -9.86 -3.89
CA VAL A 139 2.49 -10.78 -4.35
C VAL A 139 1.67 -11.25 -3.15
N LEU A 140 2.33 -11.75 -2.09
CA LEU A 140 1.66 -12.27 -0.90
C LEU A 140 0.85 -11.18 -0.20
N MET A 141 1.46 -10.00 0.03
CA MET A 141 0.87 -8.88 0.75
C MET A 141 -0.36 -8.28 0.06
N ASN A 142 -0.45 -8.38 -1.26
CA ASN A 142 -1.62 -7.92 -2.01
C ASN A 142 -2.66 -9.03 -2.21
N ALA A 143 -2.25 -10.26 -2.56
CA ALA A 143 -3.18 -11.31 -2.93
C ALA A 143 -3.86 -11.98 -1.72
N VAL A 144 -3.13 -12.19 -0.61
CA VAL A 144 -3.69 -12.90 0.55
C VAL A 144 -4.87 -12.15 1.18
N PRO A 145 -4.80 -10.85 1.50
CA PRO A 145 -5.96 -10.12 2.03
C PRO A 145 -7.10 -10.03 1.01
N ALA A 146 -6.81 -9.96 -0.31
CA ALA A 146 -7.84 -10.01 -1.34
C ALA A 146 -8.60 -11.35 -1.36
N LYS A 147 -7.91 -12.48 -1.18
CA LYS A 147 -8.55 -13.80 -1.06
C LYS A 147 -9.40 -13.91 0.20
N ILE A 148 -8.92 -13.40 1.35
CA ILE A 148 -9.69 -13.38 2.61
C ILE A 148 -10.96 -12.52 2.46
N ALA A 149 -10.89 -11.41 1.73
CA ALA A 149 -12.03 -10.55 1.42
C ALA A 149 -13.08 -11.21 0.52
N GLY A 150 -12.76 -12.36 -0.10
CA GLY A 150 -13.64 -13.06 -1.04
C GLY A 150 -13.67 -12.44 -2.43
N VAL A 151 -12.55 -11.86 -2.90
CA VAL A 151 -12.40 -11.41 -4.29
C VAL A 151 -12.51 -12.62 -5.21
N GLU A 152 -13.40 -12.53 -6.21
CA GLU A 152 -13.72 -13.66 -7.10
C GLU A 152 -12.56 -13.99 -8.05
N GLU A 153 -11.89 -12.96 -8.62
CA GLU A 153 -10.78 -13.11 -9.55
C GLU A 153 -9.66 -12.10 -9.24
N ILE A 154 -8.44 -12.61 -9.04
CA ILE A 154 -7.23 -11.82 -8.84
C ILE A 154 -6.36 -11.92 -10.08
N ILE A 155 -6.15 -10.79 -10.74
CA ILE A 155 -5.29 -10.64 -11.90
C ILE A 155 -4.01 -9.93 -11.48
N MET A 156 -2.87 -10.52 -11.77
CA MET A 156 -1.58 -9.90 -11.55
C MET A 156 -0.97 -9.42 -12.86
N VAL A 157 -0.34 -8.26 -12.85
CA VAL A 157 0.52 -7.76 -13.93
C VAL A 157 1.93 -7.57 -13.39
N THR A 158 2.92 -7.99 -14.17
CA THR A 158 4.34 -7.85 -13.86
C THR A 158 5.14 -7.75 -15.17
N PRO A 159 6.19 -6.91 -15.26
CA PRO A 159 7.01 -6.83 -16.47
C PRO A 159 7.64 -8.18 -16.80
N PRO A 160 7.82 -8.52 -18.08
CA PRO A 160 8.61 -9.66 -18.48
C PRO A 160 10.10 -9.44 -18.16
N GLY A 161 10.84 -10.52 -17.99
CA GLY A 161 12.30 -10.49 -17.97
C GLY A 161 12.90 -10.03 -19.31
N LYS A 162 14.18 -9.76 -19.32
CA LYS A 162 14.91 -9.31 -20.53
C LYS A 162 14.82 -10.29 -21.71
N ASP A 163 14.64 -11.56 -21.42
CA ASP A 163 14.44 -12.64 -22.41
C ASP A 163 12.98 -12.89 -22.77
N GLY A 164 12.05 -12.08 -22.24
CA GLY A 164 10.61 -12.20 -22.42
C GLY A 164 9.95 -13.28 -21.56
N SER A 165 10.68 -13.89 -20.62
CA SER A 165 10.18 -14.92 -19.71
C SER A 165 9.67 -14.29 -18.40
N PRO A 166 8.75 -14.96 -17.66
CA PRO A 166 8.35 -14.54 -16.32
C PRO A 166 9.48 -14.82 -15.31
N ASN A 167 9.51 -14.05 -14.22
CA ASN A 167 10.37 -14.36 -13.08
C ASN A 167 9.80 -15.54 -12.30
N PRO A 168 10.53 -16.64 -12.10
CA PRO A 168 10.02 -17.86 -11.46
C PRO A 168 9.64 -17.64 -9.99
N ASP A 169 10.36 -16.79 -9.24
CA ASP A 169 10.09 -16.53 -7.82
C ASP A 169 8.77 -15.77 -7.63
N ILE A 170 8.50 -14.79 -8.53
CA ILE A 170 7.23 -14.06 -8.56
C ILE A 170 6.08 -15.01 -8.92
N MET A 171 6.28 -15.93 -9.88
CA MET A 171 5.26 -16.90 -10.29
C MET A 171 4.99 -17.92 -9.17
N ALA A 172 6.03 -18.39 -8.48
CA ALA A 172 5.88 -19.28 -7.32
C ALA A 172 5.08 -18.59 -6.19
N ALA A 173 5.38 -17.32 -5.89
CA ALA A 173 4.61 -16.56 -4.94
C ALA A 173 3.15 -16.36 -5.38
N ALA A 174 2.90 -16.14 -6.67
CA ALA A 174 1.55 -16.05 -7.23
C ALA A 174 0.77 -17.36 -7.07
N ALA A 175 1.42 -18.51 -7.27
CA ALA A 175 0.83 -19.83 -7.01
C ALA A 175 0.43 -19.99 -5.54
N VAL A 176 1.35 -19.71 -4.61
CA VAL A 176 1.13 -19.80 -3.16
C VAL A 176 0.03 -18.86 -2.68
N ALA A 177 -0.02 -17.64 -3.21
CA ALA A 177 -1.03 -16.64 -2.87
C ALA A 177 -2.41 -16.91 -3.50
N GLY A 178 -2.48 -17.80 -4.50
CA GLY A 178 -3.72 -18.16 -5.19
C GLY A 178 -4.18 -17.11 -6.19
N VAL A 179 -3.24 -16.46 -6.89
CA VAL A 179 -3.53 -15.57 -8.04
C VAL A 179 -4.17 -16.39 -9.16
N ASP A 180 -5.15 -15.83 -9.87
CA ASP A 180 -5.90 -16.58 -10.87
C ASP A 180 -5.28 -16.45 -12.27
N LYS A 181 -4.71 -15.28 -12.61
CA LYS A 181 -4.02 -15.04 -13.89
C LYS A 181 -2.88 -14.05 -13.72
N VAL A 182 -1.81 -14.25 -14.48
CA VAL A 182 -0.68 -13.30 -14.56
C VAL A 182 -0.48 -12.86 -15.99
N PHE A 183 -0.44 -11.54 -16.22
CA PHE A 183 -0.10 -10.95 -17.50
C PHE A 183 1.31 -10.36 -17.44
N LEU A 184 2.14 -10.70 -18.42
CA LEU A 184 3.51 -10.18 -18.53
C LEU A 184 3.50 -8.80 -19.20
N VAL A 185 3.18 -7.80 -18.41
CA VAL A 185 3.15 -6.38 -18.80
C VAL A 185 3.43 -5.51 -17.59
N GLY A 186 4.27 -4.49 -17.74
CA GLY A 186 4.63 -3.53 -16.71
C GLY A 186 4.19 -2.10 -17.03
N GLY A 187 4.65 -1.13 -16.25
CA GLY A 187 4.50 0.29 -16.50
C GLY A 187 3.07 0.85 -16.47
N ALA A 188 2.93 2.10 -16.90
CA ALA A 188 1.65 2.79 -16.95
C ALA A 188 0.63 2.13 -17.91
N GLN A 189 1.11 1.45 -18.96
CA GLN A 189 0.29 0.70 -19.88
C GLN A 189 -0.42 -0.49 -19.23
N ALA A 190 0.22 -1.16 -18.27
CA ALA A 190 -0.40 -2.24 -17.50
C ALA A 190 -1.54 -1.70 -16.62
N VAL A 191 -1.32 -0.57 -15.95
CA VAL A 191 -2.33 0.09 -15.12
C VAL A 191 -3.53 0.53 -16.00
N ALA A 192 -3.27 1.11 -17.16
CA ALA A 192 -4.32 1.52 -18.10
C ALA A 192 -5.11 0.31 -18.64
N ALA A 193 -4.42 -0.79 -18.96
CA ALA A 193 -5.06 -2.03 -19.41
C ALA A 193 -5.97 -2.64 -18.34
N LEU A 194 -5.53 -2.66 -17.08
CA LEU A 194 -6.38 -3.11 -15.95
C LEU A 194 -7.59 -2.20 -15.73
N ALA A 195 -7.42 -0.88 -15.91
CA ALA A 195 -8.48 0.09 -15.64
C ALA A 195 -9.59 0.09 -16.72
N TYR A 196 -9.24 -0.02 -17.98
CA TYR A 196 -10.21 0.00 -19.08
C TYR A 196 -10.62 -1.37 -19.60
N GLY A 197 -9.75 -2.36 -19.44
CA GLY A 197 -9.82 -3.64 -20.13
C GLY A 197 -9.23 -3.52 -21.54
N THR A 198 -8.74 -4.63 -22.07
CA THR A 198 -8.32 -4.80 -23.47
C THR A 198 -8.92 -6.11 -23.99
N GLU A 199 -8.55 -6.55 -25.19
CA GLU A 199 -9.03 -7.80 -25.76
C GLU A 199 -8.60 -9.02 -24.91
N LYS A 200 -7.42 -8.93 -24.24
CA LYS A 200 -6.84 -10.02 -23.43
C LYS A 200 -6.89 -9.75 -21.95
N ILE A 201 -6.64 -8.49 -21.51
CA ILE A 201 -6.58 -8.12 -20.10
C ILE A 201 -7.95 -7.63 -19.67
N PRO A 202 -8.67 -8.35 -18.79
CA PRO A 202 -10.00 -7.94 -18.37
C PRO A 202 -9.93 -6.72 -17.44
N LYS A 203 -10.94 -5.85 -17.53
CA LYS A 203 -11.13 -4.71 -16.63
C LYS A 203 -11.27 -5.19 -15.18
N VAL A 204 -10.66 -4.45 -14.25
CA VAL A 204 -10.73 -4.69 -12.80
C VAL A 204 -11.49 -3.58 -12.07
N ASP A 205 -11.95 -3.88 -10.85
CA ASP A 205 -12.64 -2.91 -10.00
C ASP A 205 -11.65 -2.08 -9.16
N LYS A 206 -10.48 -2.66 -8.84
CA LYS A 206 -9.43 -2.01 -8.05
C LYS A 206 -8.04 -2.46 -8.51
N ILE A 207 -7.07 -1.54 -8.46
CA ILE A 207 -5.65 -1.81 -8.73
C ILE A 207 -4.86 -1.53 -7.46
N VAL A 208 -4.09 -2.52 -7.02
CA VAL A 208 -3.24 -2.44 -5.83
C VAL A 208 -1.79 -2.80 -6.16
N GLY A 209 -0.88 -2.45 -5.29
CA GLY A 209 0.54 -2.78 -5.38
C GLY A 209 1.43 -1.59 -5.73
N PRO A 210 2.70 -1.65 -5.31
CA PRO A 210 3.70 -0.62 -5.52
C PRO A 210 4.19 -0.58 -6.97
N GLY A 211 4.70 0.57 -7.39
CA GLY A 211 5.31 0.74 -8.70
C GLY A 211 6.10 2.03 -8.78
N ASN A 212 6.86 2.19 -9.87
CA ASN A 212 7.62 3.41 -10.10
C ASN A 212 6.71 4.63 -10.32
N ILE A 213 7.33 5.81 -10.46
CA ILE A 213 6.61 7.09 -10.61
C ILE A 213 5.59 7.08 -11.78
N PHE A 214 5.82 6.34 -12.86
CA PHE A 214 4.90 6.23 -13.99
C PHE A 214 3.66 5.40 -13.60
N VAL A 215 3.85 4.34 -12.83
CA VAL A 215 2.76 3.49 -12.31
C VAL A 215 1.94 4.26 -11.27
N ALA A 216 2.60 4.93 -10.32
CA ALA A 216 1.93 5.76 -9.32
C ALA A 216 1.13 6.90 -9.96
N THR A 217 1.70 7.57 -10.97
CA THR A 217 1.01 8.61 -11.74
C THR A 217 -0.19 8.04 -12.53
N ALA A 218 -0.05 6.85 -13.14
CA ALA A 218 -1.16 6.22 -13.85
C ALA A 218 -2.31 5.85 -12.89
N LYS A 219 -2.02 5.29 -11.71
CA LYS A 219 -3.02 5.03 -10.67
C LYS A 219 -3.73 6.31 -10.26
N LYS A 220 -2.99 7.40 -9.99
CA LYS A 220 -3.54 8.71 -9.64
C LYS A 220 -4.49 9.26 -10.71
N LEU A 221 -4.10 9.19 -11.99
CA LEU A 221 -4.89 9.72 -13.11
C LEU A 221 -6.13 8.87 -13.41
N LEU A 222 -6.11 7.59 -13.08
CA LEU A 222 -7.19 6.65 -13.34
C LEU A 222 -8.13 6.45 -12.14
N TYR A 223 -7.81 7.06 -11.00
CA TYR A 223 -8.71 7.04 -9.83
C TYR A 223 -10.07 7.65 -10.22
N GLY A 224 -11.14 6.90 -9.90
CA GLY A 224 -12.51 7.22 -10.34
C GLY A 224 -12.97 6.44 -11.57
N VAL A 225 -12.04 6.01 -12.46
CA VAL A 225 -12.31 5.01 -13.50
C VAL A 225 -12.17 3.59 -12.93
N VAL A 226 -11.19 3.43 -12.09
CA VAL A 226 -10.88 2.24 -11.28
C VAL A 226 -10.50 2.73 -9.89
N ASP A 227 -10.78 1.93 -8.85
CA ASP A 227 -10.30 2.25 -7.51
C ASP A 227 -8.82 1.83 -7.35
N ILE A 228 -8.11 2.45 -6.41
CA ILE A 228 -6.70 2.16 -6.12
C ILE A 228 -6.50 1.96 -4.61
N ASP A 229 -5.37 1.36 -4.22
CA ASP A 229 -4.93 1.31 -2.83
C ASP A 229 -4.56 2.72 -2.32
N MET A 230 -3.51 3.29 -2.91
CA MET A 230 -3.01 4.63 -2.59
C MET A 230 -2.10 5.14 -3.70
N VAL A 231 -1.71 6.41 -3.62
CA VAL A 231 -0.63 6.97 -4.43
C VAL A 231 0.64 6.92 -3.58
N ALA A 232 1.47 5.91 -3.82
CA ALA A 232 2.72 5.74 -3.08
C ALA A 232 3.77 6.80 -3.47
N GLY A 233 4.41 7.36 -2.46
CA GLY A 233 5.63 8.14 -2.58
C GLY A 233 6.89 7.30 -2.32
N PRO A 234 8.06 7.93 -2.16
CA PRO A 234 9.29 7.26 -1.74
C PRO A 234 9.14 6.66 -0.34
N SER A 235 9.82 5.54 -0.10
CA SER A 235 9.79 4.82 1.17
C SER A 235 10.39 5.63 2.33
N GLU A 236 9.92 5.37 3.54
CA GLU A 236 10.25 6.15 4.74
C GLU A 236 10.40 5.27 5.97
N ILE A 237 11.46 5.49 6.74
CA ILE A 237 11.60 4.97 8.10
C ILE A 237 11.86 6.11 9.08
N LEU A 238 11.18 6.06 10.21
CA LEU A 238 11.45 6.88 11.36
C LEU A 238 11.65 5.99 12.59
N ILE A 239 12.78 6.16 13.25
CA ILE A 239 13.10 5.41 14.47
C ILE A 239 13.08 6.36 15.66
N VAL A 240 12.34 6.02 16.70
CA VAL A 240 12.39 6.66 18.01
C VAL A 240 13.21 5.78 18.96
N ALA A 241 14.29 6.31 19.52
CA ALA A 241 15.22 5.54 20.33
C ALA A 241 15.58 6.24 21.65
N ASP A 242 15.66 5.49 22.74
CA ASP A 242 16.22 5.94 24.00
C ASP A 242 17.65 5.42 24.22
N LYS A 243 18.19 5.60 25.42
CA LYS A 243 19.54 5.18 25.81
C LYS A 243 19.75 3.65 25.77
N THR A 244 18.68 2.84 25.75
CA THR A 244 18.73 1.38 25.76
C THR A 244 18.86 0.78 24.37
N ALA A 245 18.63 1.58 23.33
CA ALA A 245 18.73 1.16 21.95
C ALA A 245 20.17 0.78 21.56
N LYS A 246 20.31 -0.13 20.61
CA LYS A 246 21.60 -0.62 20.12
C LYS A 246 21.99 0.12 18.84
N PRO A 247 23.05 0.96 18.85
CA PRO A 247 23.44 1.75 17.68
C PRO A 247 23.64 0.95 16.39
N ALA A 248 24.15 -0.28 16.50
CA ALA A 248 24.36 -1.15 15.35
C ALA A 248 23.02 -1.61 14.69
N PHE A 249 21.97 -1.79 15.49
CA PHE A 249 20.63 -2.13 14.99
C PHE A 249 20.01 -0.93 14.30
N LEU A 250 20.00 0.23 15.00
CA LEU A 250 19.48 1.48 14.41
C LEU A 250 20.15 1.84 13.07
N ALA A 251 21.47 1.64 12.98
CA ALA A 251 22.20 1.88 11.74
C ALA A 251 21.75 0.92 10.62
N ALA A 252 21.56 -0.36 10.92
CA ALA A 252 21.11 -1.36 9.98
C ALA A 252 19.68 -1.04 9.48
N ASP A 253 18.77 -0.70 10.39
CA ASP A 253 17.36 -0.43 10.08
C ASP A 253 17.19 0.87 9.29
N LEU A 254 17.98 1.93 9.58
CA LEU A 254 18.02 3.14 8.74
C LEU A 254 18.51 2.85 7.32
N MET A 255 19.50 1.97 7.17
CA MET A 255 20.06 1.63 5.87
C MET A 255 19.20 0.64 5.07
N SER A 256 18.43 -0.25 5.74
CA SER A 256 17.48 -1.13 5.05
C SER A 256 16.44 -0.33 4.26
N GLN A 257 15.97 0.78 4.81
CA GLN A 257 15.06 1.67 4.10
C GLN A 257 15.76 2.53 3.06
N ALA A 258 16.95 3.05 3.39
CA ALA A 258 17.71 3.92 2.48
C ALA A 258 18.15 3.20 1.19
N GLU A 259 18.27 1.87 1.20
CA GLU A 259 18.67 1.10 0.02
C GLU A 259 17.55 0.96 -1.05
N HIS A 260 16.29 1.25 -0.69
CA HIS A 260 15.16 1.13 -1.63
C HIS A 260 15.27 2.10 -2.79
N ASP A 261 15.52 3.39 -2.51
CA ASP A 261 15.63 4.44 -3.53
C ASP A 261 16.44 5.63 -3.01
N LYS A 262 17.04 6.41 -3.93
CA LYS A 262 17.77 7.65 -3.59
C LYS A 262 16.88 8.71 -2.93
N LEU A 263 15.57 8.64 -3.14
CA LEU A 263 14.58 9.51 -2.53
C LEU A 263 14.00 8.96 -1.21
N ALA A 264 14.38 7.76 -0.78
CA ALA A 264 13.96 7.22 0.50
C ALA A 264 14.41 8.11 1.66
N SER A 265 13.66 8.16 2.76
CA SER A 265 14.06 8.89 3.96
C SER A 265 14.30 7.97 5.15
N ALA A 266 15.35 8.27 5.91
CA ALA A 266 15.74 7.52 7.09
C ALA A 266 16.05 8.48 8.24
N ILE A 267 15.18 8.52 9.25
CA ILE A 267 15.22 9.50 10.33
C ILE A 267 15.35 8.79 11.67
N LEU A 268 16.29 9.26 12.49
CA LEU A 268 16.43 8.83 13.88
C LEU A 268 16.09 9.98 14.82
N LEU A 269 15.11 9.78 15.68
CA LEU A 269 14.81 10.65 16.83
C LEU A 269 15.32 9.94 18.08
N THR A 270 16.20 10.58 18.85
CA THR A 270 16.71 9.96 20.06
C THR A 270 16.83 10.97 21.20
N THR A 271 16.65 10.48 22.44
CA THR A 271 16.87 11.30 23.65
C THR A 271 18.32 11.26 24.12
N SER A 272 19.22 10.56 23.41
CA SER A 272 20.62 10.37 23.79
C SER A 272 21.60 10.82 22.73
N SER A 273 22.39 11.86 23.03
CA SER A 273 23.47 12.31 22.15
C SER A 273 24.54 11.22 21.91
N ASP A 274 24.72 10.29 22.85
CA ASP A 274 25.68 9.20 22.70
C ASP A 274 25.19 8.14 21.72
N ILE A 275 23.90 7.81 21.77
CA ILE A 275 23.25 6.93 20.77
C ILE A 275 23.34 7.58 19.40
N ALA A 276 23.00 8.87 19.27
CA ALA A 276 23.08 9.61 18.00
C ALA A 276 24.47 9.50 17.34
N LYS A 277 25.53 9.79 18.12
CA LYS A 277 26.91 9.72 17.63
C LYS A 277 27.37 8.28 17.33
N ALA A 278 26.95 7.32 18.16
CA ALA A 278 27.32 5.92 17.98
C ALA A 278 26.63 5.34 16.74
N THR A 279 25.35 5.66 16.49
CA THR A 279 24.61 5.24 15.30
C THR A 279 25.24 5.82 14.02
N ALA A 280 25.62 7.09 14.01
CA ALA A 280 26.30 7.70 12.86
C ALA A 280 27.63 6.95 12.54
N ARG A 281 28.42 6.61 13.55
CA ARG A 281 29.66 5.80 13.35
C ARG A 281 29.38 4.39 12.83
N GLU A 282 28.32 3.75 13.31
CA GLU A 282 27.93 2.41 12.83
C GLU A 282 27.46 2.46 11.38
N ILE A 283 26.74 3.50 10.96
CA ILE A 283 26.38 3.72 9.54
C ILE A 283 27.66 3.78 8.67
N ASP A 284 28.64 4.64 9.04
CA ASP A 284 29.89 4.79 8.30
C ASP A 284 30.71 3.48 8.22
N LYS A 285 30.55 2.59 9.19
CA LYS A 285 31.20 1.29 9.22
C LYS A 285 30.48 0.25 8.35
N GLN A 286 29.16 0.11 8.55
CA GLN A 286 28.37 -0.97 7.93
C GLN A 286 28.13 -0.74 6.44
N ILE A 287 27.93 0.50 6.01
CA ILE A 287 27.61 0.86 4.62
C ILE A 287 28.66 0.34 3.61
N LYS A 288 29.93 0.21 4.03
CA LYS A 288 31.04 -0.27 3.20
C LYS A 288 30.89 -1.73 2.74
N HIS A 289 30.01 -2.48 3.39
CA HIS A 289 29.76 -3.89 3.12
C HIS A 289 28.46 -4.14 2.39
N LEU A 290 27.68 -3.08 2.05
CA LEU A 290 26.39 -3.20 1.41
C LEU A 290 26.49 -3.02 -0.10
N ALA A 291 25.77 -3.85 -0.85
CA ALA A 291 25.84 -3.88 -2.31
C ALA A 291 25.29 -2.61 -2.98
N ARG A 292 24.33 -1.91 -2.33
CA ARG A 292 23.69 -0.72 -2.87
C ARG A 292 24.22 0.58 -2.23
N GLN A 293 25.49 0.62 -1.86
CA GLN A 293 26.14 1.72 -1.13
C GLN A 293 25.81 3.10 -1.72
N GLU A 294 25.94 3.29 -3.06
CA GLU A 294 25.68 4.58 -3.70
C GLU A 294 24.25 5.10 -3.52
N ILE A 295 23.27 4.19 -3.50
CA ILE A 295 21.87 4.54 -3.28
C ILE A 295 21.64 4.95 -1.83
N ILE A 296 22.17 4.15 -0.90
CA ILE A 296 22.09 4.42 0.54
C ILE A 296 22.74 5.77 0.88
N GLU A 297 23.97 6.03 0.36
CA GLU A 297 24.67 7.30 0.59
C GLU A 297 23.85 8.49 0.08
N ALA A 298 23.28 8.41 -1.12
CA ALA A 298 22.44 9.48 -1.67
C ALA A 298 21.21 9.74 -0.79
N SER A 299 20.48 8.68 -0.43
CA SER A 299 19.31 8.77 0.45
C SER A 299 19.64 9.38 1.81
N LEU A 300 20.68 8.85 2.49
CA LEU A 300 21.08 9.33 3.82
C LEU A 300 21.63 10.77 3.81
N ASN A 301 22.26 11.22 2.71
CA ASN A 301 22.78 12.58 2.59
C ASN A 301 21.66 13.59 2.34
N ASP A 302 20.69 13.25 1.50
CA ASP A 302 19.65 14.18 1.05
C ASP A 302 18.42 14.16 1.97
N PHE A 303 18.06 12.99 2.51
CA PHE A 303 16.83 12.74 3.26
C PHE A 303 17.02 11.99 4.58
N GLY A 304 18.28 11.83 5.03
CA GLY A 304 18.60 11.21 6.31
C GLY A 304 18.98 12.25 7.37
N GLU A 305 18.41 12.15 8.58
CA GLU A 305 18.77 13.03 9.70
C GLU A 305 18.68 12.32 11.04
N ILE A 306 19.56 12.66 11.97
CA ILE A 306 19.50 12.24 13.37
C ILE A 306 19.17 13.47 14.22
N ILE A 307 18.05 13.43 14.95
CA ILE A 307 17.58 14.53 15.78
C ILE A 307 17.63 14.10 17.26
N VAL A 308 18.33 14.90 18.07
CA VAL A 308 18.38 14.68 19.53
C VAL A 308 17.25 15.50 20.17
N CYS A 309 16.26 14.77 20.70
CA CYS A 309 15.09 15.31 21.39
C CYS A 309 15.34 15.45 22.90
N GLU A 310 14.59 16.30 23.58
CA GLU A 310 14.66 16.49 25.03
C GLU A 310 14.11 15.28 25.80
N ASN A 311 13.05 14.67 25.28
CA ASN A 311 12.37 13.51 25.88
C ASN A 311 11.62 12.71 24.80
N LEU A 312 11.07 11.55 25.18
CA LEU A 312 10.33 10.69 24.28
C LEU A 312 8.98 11.28 23.83
N ASP A 313 8.33 12.10 24.65
CA ASP A 313 7.06 12.73 24.26
C ASP A 313 7.29 13.70 23.10
N GLN A 314 8.33 14.52 23.13
CA GLN A 314 8.70 15.38 22.00
C GLN A 314 9.03 14.57 20.74
N ALA A 315 9.74 13.43 20.89
CA ALA A 315 10.04 12.57 19.74
C ALA A 315 8.78 11.96 19.13
N ILE A 316 7.81 11.56 19.95
CA ILE A 316 6.55 10.97 19.51
C ILE A 316 5.64 12.04 18.86
N GLU A 317 5.56 13.25 19.43
CA GLU A 317 4.84 14.36 18.82
C GLU A 317 5.36 14.64 17.41
N PHE A 318 6.68 14.66 17.26
CA PHE A 318 7.32 14.87 15.97
C PHE A 318 7.08 13.70 15.00
N ALA A 319 7.10 12.46 15.50
CA ALA A 319 6.75 11.28 14.70
C ALA A 319 5.31 11.34 14.21
N ASN A 320 4.35 11.73 15.05
CA ASN A 320 2.95 11.93 14.67
C ASN A 320 2.77 13.05 13.64
N GLU A 321 3.59 14.10 13.72
CA GLU A 321 3.56 15.18 12.74
C GLU A 321 4.16 14.76 11.38
N LEU A 322 5.20 13.96 11.37
CA LEU A 322 5.74 13.36 10.15
C LEU A 322 4.78 12.34 9.53
N ALA A 323 4.09 11.57 10.38
CA ALA A 323 3.21 10.48 9.96
C ALA A 323 3.94 9.50 9.00
N PRO A 324 5.03 8.86 9.46
CA PRO A 324 5.91 8.06 8.61
C PRO A 324 5.24 6.77 8.14
N GLU A 325 5.77 6.22 7.05
CA GLU A 325 5.42 4.89 6.57
C GLU A 325 5.74 3.82 7.63
N HIS A 326 6.99 3.75 8.07
CA HIS A 326 7.46 2.84 9.11
C HIS A 326 7.91 3.63 10.35
N LEU A 327 7.37 3.27 11.51
CA LEU A 327 7.76 3.83 12.80
C LEU A 327 8.33 2.73 13.70
N GLU A 328 9.61 2.79 14.04
CA GLU A 328 10.22 1.90 15.04
C GLU A 328 10.34 2.59 16.39
N MET A 329 9.93 1.89 17.45
CA MET A 329 10.03 2.34 18.84
C MET A 329 11.10 1.54 19.56
N CYS A 330 12.37 1.89 19.37
CA CYS A 330 13.55 1.24 19.98
C CYS A 330 13.83 1.80 21.38
N VAL A 331 12.87 1.61 22.30
CA VAL A 331 12.88 2.12 23.66
C VAL A 331 12.69 1.01 24.69
N GLU A 332 12.98 1.26 25.98
CA GLU A 332 12.93 0.26 27.04
C GLU A 332 11.52 -0.35 27.22
N GLU A 333 10.47 0.45 27.15
CA GLU A 333 9.08 0.00 27.36
C GLU A 333 8.15 0.46 26.22
N PRO A 334 8.30 -0.08 25.00
CA PRO A 334 7.63 0.43 23.81
C PRO A 334 6.09 0.35 23.90
N LEU A 335 5.54 -0.65 24.59
CA LEU A 335 4.09 -0.83 24.75
C LEU A 335 3.41 0.33 25.49
N LYS A 336 4.15 1.09 26.33
CA LYS A 336 3.60 2.26 27.02
C LYS A 336 3.23 3.41 26.08
N TYR A 337 3.81 3.43 24.88
CA TYR A 337 3.68 4.54 23.95
C TYR A 337 2.67 4.28 22.82
N ILE A 338 2.13 3.07 22.69
CA ILE A 338 1.15 2.73 21.63
C ILE A 338 -0.01 3.73 21.60
N GLY A 339 -0.55 4.08 22.78
CA GLY A 339 -1.68 5.02 22.88
C GLY A 339 -1.32 6.49 22.61
N LYS A 340 -0.05 6.82 22.34
CA LYS A 340 0.43 8.15 21.96
C LYS A 340 0.81 8.25 20.48
N ILE A 341 0.80 7.13 19.76
CA ILE A 341 1.13 7.07 18.34
C ILE A 341 -0.17 7.12 17.56
N ASP A 342 -0.43 8.27 16.94
CA ASP A 342 -1.66 8.51 16.19
C ASP A 342 -1.47 8.26 14.69
N ASN A 343 -0.29 8.59 14.15
CA ASN A 343 -0.04 8.66 12.73
C ASN A 343 1.23 7.89 12.34
N ALA A 344 1.07 6.63 11.94
CA ALA A 344 2.12 5.83 11.30
C ALA A 344 1.48 4.77 10.40
N GLY A 345 2.14 4.42 9.32
CA GLY A 345 1.70 3.33 8.45
C GLY A 345 1.80 1.98 9.18
N SER A 346 2.95 1.67 9.75
CA SER A 346 3.17 0.52 10.62
C SER A 346 4.05 0.87 11.81
N VAL A 347 3.82 0.24 12.97
CA VAL A 347 4.56 0.49 14.21
C VAL A 347 5.27 -0.77 14.67
N PHE A 348 6.58 -0.68 14.84
CA PHE A 348 7.47 -1.76 15.25
C PHE A 348 7.97 -1.52 16.68
N LEU A 349 7.77 -2.47 17.56
CA LEU A 349 7.92 -2.27 19.00
C LEU A 349 9.12 -3.01 19.56
N GLY A 350 10.14 -2.25 19.99
CA GLY A 350 11.34 -2.77 20.63
C GLY A 350 12.46 -3.17 19.68
N ASN A 351 13.63 -3.46 20.24
CA ASN A 351 14.87 -3.69 19.49
C ASN A 351 14.91 -4.97 18.65
N PHE A 352 13.90 -5.82 18.71
CA PHE A 352 13.83 -7.09 17.98
C PHE A 352 12.65 -7.14 16.99
N SER A 353 12.11 -5.98 16.66
CA SER A 353 11.04 -5.82 15.67
C SER A 353 11.49 -4.83 14.59
N PRO A 354 12.52 -5.18 13.78
CA PRO A 354 12.98 -4.31 12.71
C PRO A 354 11.97 -4.29 11.54
N GLU A 355 12.02 -3.23 10.74
CA GLU A 355 11.16 -3.04 9.57
C GLU A 355 11.14 -4.27 8.62
N PRO A 356 12.28 -4.92 8.26
CA PRO A 356 12.25 -6.08 7.37
C PRO A 356 11.43 -7.28 7.90
N LEU A 357 11.24 -7.36 9.22
CA LEU A 357 10.33 -8.36 9.80
C LEU A 357 8.89 -8.14 9.33
N GLY A 358 8.43 -6.90 9.27
CA GLY A 358 7.12 -6.52 8.74
C GLY A 358 7.03 -6.73 7.25
N ASP A 359 8.06 -6.35 6.52
CA ASP A 359 8.08 -6.45 5.05
C ASP A 359 7.96 -7.87 4.53
N TYR A 360 8.53 -8.84 5.26
CA TYR A 360 8.63 -10.20 4.73
C TYR A 360 7.85 -11.25 5.51
N TYR A 361 7.65 -11.10 6.83
CA TYR A 361 7.31 -12.28 7.63
C TYR A 361 6.23 -12.12 8.69
N ALA A 362 6.16 -10.98 9.40
CA ALA A 362 5.34 -10.83 10.61
C ALA A 362 3.82 -10.97 10.39
N GLY A 363 3.33 -10.64 9.19
CA GLY A 363 1.92 -10.76 8.85
C GLY A 363 1.20 -9.44 8.56
N PRO A 364 1.41 -8.34 9.30
CA PRO A 364 0.90 -7.02 8.90
C PRO A 364 1.34 -6.65 7.49
N ASN A 365 0.52 -5.85 6.80
CA ASN A 365 0.77 -5.51 5.40
C ASN A 365 1.89 -4.48 5.25
N HIS A 366 2.74 -4.67 4.24
CA HIS A 366 3.80 -3.73 3.91
C HIS A 366 3.40 -2.70 2.83
N VAL A 367 2.18 -2.77 2.30
CA VAL A 367 1.64 -1.71 1.42
C VAL A 367 1.08 -0.61 2.32
N LEU A 368 1.92 0.36 2.60
CA LEU A 368 1.73 1.37 3.64
C LEU A 368 1.57 2.77 3.04
N PRO A 369 0.82 3.65 3.72
CA PRO A 369 0.75 5.05 3.34
C PRO A 369 2.08 5.75 3.56
N THR A 370 2.54 6.49 2.55
CA THR A 370 3.81 7.23 2.51
C THR A 370 3.56 8.75 2.50
N SER A 371 4.63 9.52 2.63
CA SER A 371 4.60 11.00 2.44
C SER A 371 3.60 11.71 3.35
N GLY A 372 3.50 11.26 4.60
CA GLY A 372 2.63 11.84 5.62
C GLY A 372 1.14 11.49 5.46
N THR A 373 0.79 10.63 4.52
CA THR A 373 -0.61 10.24 4.29
C THR A 373 -1.15 9.25 5.33
N ALA A 374 -0.29 8.70 6.20
CA ALA A 374 -0.70 7.89 7.35
C ALA A 374 -1.61 8.63 8.33
N ARG A 375 -1.78 9.95 8.16
CA ARG A 375 -2.78 10.76 8.90
C ARG A 375 -4.23 10.41 8.55
N PHE A 376 -4.48 9.84 7.35
CA PHE A 376 -5.82 9.58 6.85
C PHE A 376 -5.94 8.31 5.99
N PHE A 377 -4.84 7.71 5.61
CA PHE A 377 -4.81 6.39 4.98
C PHE A 377 -4.34 5.33 5.97
N SER A 378 -4.82 4.11 5.76
CA SER A 378 -4.41 2.91 6.51
C SER A 378 -3.59 1.97 5.61
N PRO A 379 -2.84 1.03 6.19
CA PRO A 379 -2.24 -0.08 5.44
C PRO A 379 -3.27 -0.83 4.61
N LEU A 380 -2.82 -1.45 3.52
CA LEU A 380 -3.66 -2.36 2.75
C LEU A 380 -4.18 -3.48 3.66
N SER A 381 -5.48 -3.73 3.60
CA SER A 381 -6.16 -4.66 4.49
C SER A 381 -7.28 -5.39 3.77
N VAL A 382 -7.94 -6.33 4.45
CA VAL A 382 -9.14 -7.00 3.91
C VAL A 382 -10.23 -5.98 3.57
N GLU A 383 -10.35 -4.89 4.35
CA GLU A 383 -11.33 -3.83 4.09
C GLU A 383 -11.12 -3.13 2.76
N SER A 384 -9.87 -3.06 2.27
CA SER A 384 -9.54 -2.48 0.97
C SER A 384 -10.15 -3.23 -0.21
N PHE A 385 -10.57 -4.48 -0.02
CA PHE A 385 -11.08 -5.38 -1.06
C PHE A 385 -12.56 -5.73 -0.93
N ILE A 386 -13.26 -5.15 0.04
CA ILE A 386 -14.70 -5.37 0.23
C ILE A 386 -15.52 -4.16 -0.19
N LYS A 387 -16.78 -4.44 -0.52
CA LYS A 387 -17.79 -3.43 -0.78
C LYS A 387 -18.96 -3.64 0.16
N LYS A 388 -19.47 -2.52 0.71
CA LYS A 388 -20.62 -2.48 1.63
C LYS A 388 -21.79 -1.79 0.94
N SER A 389 -22.99 -2.36 1.08
CA SER A 389 -24.23 -1.72 0.64
C SER A 389 -25.30 -1.89 1.71
N SER A 390 -26.01 -0.83 2.03
CA SER A 390 -27.17 -0.88 2.92
C SER A 390 -28.38 -1.42 2.17
N PHE A 391 -29.28 -2.05 2.90
CA PHE A 391 -30.61 -2.38 2.44
C PHE A 391 -31.64 -2.02 3.53
N ILE A 392 -32.82 -1.62 3.06
CA ILE A 392 -33.91 -1.14 3.89
C ILE A 392 -35.20 -1.82 3.41
N TYR A 393 -35.92 -2.39 4.34
CA TYR A 393 -37.30 -2.89 4.15
C TYR A 393 -38.22 -2.24 5.17
N TYR A 394 -39.27 -1.58 4.68
CA TYR A 394 -40.32 -1.01 5.49
C TYR A 394 -41.65 -1.67 5.15
N THR A 395 -42.51 -1.87 6.18
CA THR A 395 -43.90 -2.23 5.98
C THR A 395 -44.70 -0.99 5.53
N GLU A 396 -45.89 -1.21 4.95
CA GLU A 396 -46.78 -0.10 4.59
C GLU A 396 -47.15 0.75 5.80
N ASP A 397 -47.49 0.10 6.93
CA ASP A 397 -47.87 0.79 8.15
C ASP A 397 -46.76 1.68 8.70
N GLU A 398 -45.51 1.20 8.69
CA GLU A 398 -44.39 1.98 9.18
C GLU A 398 -44.00 3.12 8.22
N LEU A 399 -44.12 2.92 6.92
CA LEU A 399 -43.94 4.01 5.98
C LEU A 399 -45.04 5.07 6.11
N ARG A 400 -46.30 4.63 6.41
CA ARG A 400 -47.42 5.54 6.66
C ARG A 400 -47.18 6.43 7.90
N LYS A 401 -46.60 5.89 8.96
CA LYS A 401 -46.19 6.67 10.14
C LYS A 401 -45.13 7.71 9.85
N ALA A 402 -44.17 7.37 8.98
CA ALA A 402 -43.05 8.25 8.58
C ALA A 402 -43.43 9.27 7.47
N LYS A 403 -44.61 9.13 6.86
CA LYS A 403 -45.03 9.89 5.67
C LYS A 403 -44.88 11.41 5.86
N ASP A 404 -45.45 11.95 6.91
CA ASP A 404 -45.54 13.40 7.09
C ASP A 404 -44.15 14.02 7.34
N ASP A 405 -43.31 13.35 8.09
CA ASP A 405 -41.93 13.78 8.31
C ASP A 405 -41.10 13.79 7.01
N ILE A 406 -41.18 12.70 6.21
CA ILE A 406 -40.47 12.61 4.95
C ILE A 406 -40.94 13.69 3.96
N VAL A 407 -42.27 13.87 3.85
CA VAL A 407 -42.85 14.88 2.97
C VAL A 407 -42.43 16.27 3.41
N LYS A 408 -42.47 16.56 4.71
CA LYS A 408 -42.05 17.86 5.26
C LYS A 408 -40.57 18.17 4.95
N LEU A 409 -39.69 17.19 5.14
CA LEU A 409 -38.27 17.34 4.83
C LEU A 409 -38.06 17.61 3.34
N ALA A 410 -38.65 16.79 2.47
CA ALA A 410 -38.54 16.93 1.02
C ALA A 410 -39.08 18.27 0.51
N ASP A 411 -40.22 18.72 1.02
CA ASP A 411 -40.80 20.02 0.66
C ASP A 411 -39.94 21.19 1.15
N THR A 412 -39.32 21.06 2.34
CA THR A 412 -38.38 22.07 2.86
C THR A 412 -37.13 22.20 2.01
N GLU A 413 -36.64 21.11 1.42
CA GLU A 413 -35.53 21.09 0.46
C GLU A 413 -35.95 21.50 -0.95
N GLY A 414 -37.24 21.74 -1.20
CA GLY A 414 -37.79 22.05 -2.53
C GLY A 414 -37.86 20.85 -3.48
N LEU A 415 -37.74 19.62 -2.94
CA LEU A 415 -37.72 18.37 -3.71
C LEU A 415 -39.13 17.77 -3.81
N THR A 416 -40.02 18.43 -4.56
CA THR A 416 -41.46 18.06 -4.67
C THR A 416 -41.67 16.65 -5.24
N ALA A 417 -40.80 16.16 -6.12
CA ALA A 417 -40.88 14.79 -6.64
C ALA A 417 -40.56 13.74 -5.56
N HIS A 418 -39.65 14.04 -4.63
CA HIS A 418 -39.38 13.18 -3.45
C HIS A 418 -40.62 13.11 -2.54
N ALA A 419 -41.20 14.26 -2.22
CA ALA A 419 -42.44 14.33 -1.47
C ALA A 419 -43.57 13.55 -2.15
N ASN A 420 -43.75 13.74 -3.46
CA ASN A 420 -44.77 13.05 -4.24
C ASN A 420 -44.55 11.53 -4.26
N SER A 421 -43.31 11.07 -4.33
CA SER A 421 -43.00 9.63 -4.26
C SER A 421 -43.54 8.95 -2.99
N ILE A 422 -43.65 9.67 -1.89
CA ILE A 422 -44.25 9.16 -0.66
C ILE A 422 -45.75 9.30 -0.69
N LYS A 423 -46.30 10.45 -1.13
CA LYS A 423 -47.74 10.75 -1.16
C LYS A 423 -48.52 9.72 -1.97
N VAL A 424 -48.10 9.42 -3.19
CA VAL A 424 -48.78 8.48 -4.10
C VAL A 424 -48.84 7.03 -3.63
N ARG A 425 -48.08 6.64 -2.61
CA ARG A 425 -48.13 5.30 -2.01
C ARG A 425 -49.35 5.12 -1.09
N PHE A 426 -50.06 6.21 -0.78
CA PHE A 426 -51.17 6.24 0.15
C PHE A 426 -52.43 6.91 -0.45
N GLU A 427 -52.43 7.23 -1.72
CA GLU A 427 -53.57 7.61 -2.51
C GLU A 427 -54.26 6.36 -3.09
#